data_e2cdcff8cfe1aecb72d75d4dd32afa00
#
_entry.id   e2cdcff8cfe1aecb72d75d4dd32afa00
#
_cell.length_a   1.000
_cell.length_b   1.000
_cell.length_c   1.000
_cell.angle_alpha   90.00
_cell.angle_beta   90.00
_cell.angle_gamma   90.00
#
_symmetry.space_group_name_H-M   'P 1'
#
loop_
_entity.id
_entity.type
_entity.pdbx_description
1 polymer ?
#
loop_
_entity_poly.entity_id
_entity_poly.type
_entity_poly.pdbx_seq_one_letter_code
_entity_poly.pdbx_strand_id
1 'polypeptide(L)'
;MNWEVWTMPRKTSCCNGTLLRSDVRHYWPAGFLYVLVWLMILPIPLLQTARDYLRFQSEQTVQLAAQLHNHVYAAMTGSLVLAVLAGAVIPMAVYAYLMTPRAVGLMHTLPVTRTSQFFTHFLSGFGLLTAGNLLIFLLSALAMMPSGSVDWAALGLWLLVTELLELFFLSLGTLCAMATGWLLAIPVLYGAANCIVLLVCVVVQFLQRWFYFGFESTTFPMAVIWLTPIARLSTAVCGYADVLVPREGEEVYLRVLPEGGMTSLLVYAIVGLALLALGWLLYRRRPSEAAGDAIAFRWLRPIVRWTVGLCGGLGLGLFLSVALLGGLVGGLVQLLLCQTVMGLLCFFAAQMLLQKSFRVFRRSWKEALALVIALAAITLCIRQDFFDVQNRIPGASQVDTVSVHLYAGDSSCCETDDPAVLERVQALHRAALAQGEDMADNSDRRMSIRLRYELKNGDTVRRDYTIACVSGTETYRLTNQLLNMPQFRRSAMGIDWLETSWLDAVRSGYVEDYWTGATVDLTREQATELCRLAQQDANDVSDSDVLAAMAANSDDAYAAAAKEDTLPAETEAWDVYRYNIVIYAMVDGRDVSRSLTPMGYCTRMQSFIGSLDFTNTTTVDTEAVS
;
A
#
# COMPACT_ATOMS: atom_id res chain seq x y z
N MET A 1 -49.59 52.08 28.05
CA MET A 1 -48.17 51.79 28.38
C MET A 1 -47.64 50.89 27.26
N ASN A 2 -47.11 51.52 26.18
CA ASN A 2 -46.66 50.83 25.00
C ASN A 2 -45.28 50.19 25.24
N TRP A 3 -45.22 48.89 25.26
CA TRP A 3 -43.94 48.19 25.26
C TRP A 3 -43.41 48.16 23.83
N GLU A 4 -42.56 49.12 23.46
CA GLU A 4 -41.74 49.03 22.29
C GLU A 4 -40.78 47.87 22.46
N VAL A 5 -41.06 46.77 21.75
CA VAL A 5 -40.12 45.66 21.59
C VAL A 5 -38.96 46.16 20.76
N TRP A 6 -37.86 46.47 21.43
CA TRP A 6 -36.57 46.74 20.76
C TRP A 6 -36.15 45.50 19.98
N THR A 7 -36.55 45.45 18.70
CA THR A 7 -35.97 44.53 17.75
C THR A 7 -34.59 45.01 17.40
N MET A 8 -33.57 44.61 18.15
CA MET A 8 -32.19 44.78 17.73
C MET A 8 -32.01 44.13 16.37
N PRO A 9 -31.41 44.83 15.36
CA PRO A 9 -31.14 44.27 14.07
C PRO A 9 -30.20 43.06 14.29
N ARG A 10 -30.69 41.85 14.01
CA ARG A 10 -29.88 40.65 14.00
C ARG A 10 -28.74 40.86 12.99
N LYS A 11 -27.52 41.14 13.45
CA LYS A 11 -26.34 41.12 12.62
C LYS A 11 -26.26 39.73 12.00
N THR A 12 -26.53 39.62 10.71
CA THR A 12 -26.46 38.39 9.91
C THR A 12 -25.01 38.02 9.57
N SER A 13 -24.09 38.18 10.52
CA SER A 13 -22.71 37.75 10.37
C SER A 13 -22.63 36.21 10.39
N CYS A 14 -21.96 35.63 9.41
CA CYS A 14 -21.70 34.18 9.36
C CYS A 14 -20.82 33.70 10.53
N CYS A 15 -20.07 34.60 11.19
CA CYS A 15 -19.21 34.28 12.31
C CYS A 15 -19.43 35.27 13.47
N ASN A 16 -19.33 34.77 14.71
CA ASN A 16 -19.43 35.57 15.93
C ASN A 16 -18.06 35.68 16.62
N GLY A 17 -17.46 36.86 16.62
CA GLY A 17 -16.11 37.09 17.15
C GLY A 17 -15.96 36.83 18.66
N THR A 18 -17.03 37.04 19.45
CA THR A 18 -16.99 36.77 20.90
C THR A 18 -16.95 35.26 21.16
N LEU A 19 -17.74 34.49 20.40
CA LEU A 19 -17.76 33.04 20.50
C LEU A 19 -16.42 32.46 19.99
N LEU A 20 -15.89 32.96 18.88
CA LEU A 20 -14.58 32.58 18.35
C LEU A 20 -13.46 32.78 19.39
N ARG A 21 -13.43 33.95 20.02
CA ARG A 21 -12.43 34.25 21.06
C ARG A 21 -12.58 33.32 22.30
N SER A 22 -13.81 33.00 22.66
CA SER A 22 -14.10 32.05 23.76
C SER A 22 -13.57 30.65 23.41
N ASP A 23 -13.85 30.15 22.20
CA ASP A 23 -13.39 28.84 21.73
C ASP A 23 -11.86 28.76 21.70
N VAL A 24 -11.20 29.73 21.07
CA VAL A 24 -9.73 29.79 21.02
C VAL A 24 -9.13 29.79 22.43
N ARG A 25 -9.72 30.57 23.38
CA ARG A 25 -9.25 30.59 24.76
C ARG A 25 -9.49 29.27 25.50
N HIS A 26 -10.50 28.51 25.09
CA HIS A 26 -10.80 27.23 25.72
C HIS A 26 -9.96 26.08 25.14
N TYR A 27 -9.73 26.07 23.82
CA TYR A 27 -9.06 24.99 23.11
C TYR A 27 -7.57 25.23 22.82
N TRP A 28 -6.98 26.37 23.28
CA TRP A 28 -5.56 26.66 23.06
C TRP A 28 -4.61 25.54 23.52
N PRO A 29 -4.91 24.71 24.59
CA PRO A 29 -4.00 23.64 24.99
C PRO A 29 -3.90 22.54 23.93
N ALA A 30 -4.98 22.27 23.17
CA ALA A 30 -4.94 21.34 22.06
C ALA A 30 -4.08 21.88 20.90
N GLY A 31 -4.19 23.19 20.60
CA GLY A 31 -3.32 23.86 19.64
C GLY A 31 -1.86 23.88 20.08
N PHE A 32 -1.59 24.09 21.35
CA PHE A 32 -0.24 24.01 21.90
C PHE A 32 0.38 22.63 21.75
N LEU A 33 -0.37 21.56 22.10
CA LEU A 33 0.08 20.19 21.91
C LEU A 33 0.35 19.88 20.44
N TYR A 34 -0.51 20.35 19.54
CA TYR A 34 -0.34 20.21 18.09
C TYR A 34 0.96 20.86 17.61
N VAL A 35 1.24 22.11 18.02
CA VAL A 35 2.49 22.82 17.72
C VAL A 35 3.71 22.09 18.28
N LEU A 36 3.61 21.58 19.52
CA LEU A 36 4.70 20.84 20.16
C LEU A 36 5.07 19.57 19.37
N VAL A 37 4.09 18.82 18.88
CA VAL A 37 4.33 17.66 18.02
C VAL A 37 5.01 18.09 16.73
N TRP A 38 4.53 19.15 16.10
CA TRP A 38 5.13 19.68 14.87
C TRP A 38 6.58 20.16 15.05
N LEU A 39 6.90 20.75 16.21
CA LEU A 39 8.29 21.15 16.52
C LEU A 39 9.25 19.95 16.45
N MET A 40 8.81 18.77 16.91
CA MET A 40 9.60 17.53 16.85
C MET A 40 9.72 16.97 15.44
N ILE A 41 8.71 17.17 14.58
CA ILE A 41 8.67 16.57 13.24
C ILE A 41 9.45 17.40 12.21
N LEU A 42 9.40 18.73 12.27
CA LEU A 42 9.92 19.57 11.20
C LEU A 42 10.99 20.59 11.66
N PRO A 43 10.75 21.60 12.52
CA PRO A 43 11.78 22.61 12.82
C PRO A 43 13.03 22.04 13.51
N ILE A 44 12.87 21.11 14.45
CA ILE A 44 14.01 20.55 15.19
C ILE A 44 14.93 19.72 14.30
N PRO A 45 14.44 18.74 13.48
CA PRO A 45 15.29 18.03 12.52
C PRO A 45 15.99 18.96 11.52
N LEU A 46 15.29 19.96 10.99
CA LEU A 46 15.89 20.95 10.09
C LEU A 46 17.04 21.71 10.76
N LEU A 47 16.85 22.14 12.01
CA LEU A 47 17.88 22.82 12.78
C LEU A 47 19.08 21.93 13.09
N GLN A 48 18.85 20.62 13.39
CA GLN A 48 19.90 19.65 13.62
C GLN A 48 20.73 19.44 12.36
N THR A 49 20.09 19.17 11.22
CA THR A 49 20.76 19.00 9.91
C THR A 49 21.57 20.25 9.54
N ALA A 50 21.03 21.45 9.71
CA ALA A 50 21.73 22.69 9.43
C ALA A 50 22.95 22.90 10.37
N ARG A 51 22.84 22.54 11.64
CA ARG A 51 23.95 22.65 12.62
C ARG A 51 25.05 21.64 12.39
N ASP A 52 24.72 20.39 12.10
CA ASP A 52 25.70 19.33 11.87
C ASP A 52 26.54 19.67 10.65
N TYR A 53 25.92 20.21 9.61
CA TYR A 53 26.63 20.71 8.44
C TYR A 53 27.66 21.81 8.79
N LEU A 54 27.25 22.84 9.55
CA LEU A 54 28.14 23.93 9.98
C LEU A 54 29.27 23.40 10.87
N ARG A 55 29.05 22.37 11.67
CA ARG A 55 30.02 21.78 12.58
C ARG A 55 31.09 20.99 11.85
N PHE A 56 30.74 20.27 10.80
CA PHE A 56 31.67 19.43 10.05
C PHE A 56 32.38 20.16 8.91
N GLN A 57 32.11 21.46 8.70
CA GLN A 57 32.72 22.32 7.65
C GLN A 57 32.73 21.64 6.27
N SER A 58 31.68 20.91 5.92
CA SER A 58 31.67 20.23 4.65
C SER A 58 31.44 21.23 3.51
N GLU A 59 32.25 21.11 2.45
CA GLU A 59 32.13 21.97 1.25
C GLU A 59 30.88 21.66 0.42
N GLN A 60 30.07 20.66 0.84
CA GLN A 60 28.93 20.13 0.06
C GLN A 60 27.62 20.89 0.33
N THR A 61 27.57 22.16 -0.04
CA THR A 61 26.38 23.01 0.11
C THR A 61 25.16 22.49 -0.65
N VAL A 62 25.39 21.82 -1.78
CA VAL A 62 24.34 21.27 -2.64
C VAL A 62 23.65 20.07 -1.98
N GLN A 63 24.42 19.18 -1.34
CA GLN A 63 23.88 18.03 -0.60
C GLN A 63 23.08 18.48 0.63
N LEU A 64 23.53 19.52 1.35
CA LEU A 64 22.77 20.07 2.47
C LEU A 64 21.40 20.61 2.02
N ALA A 65 21.38 21.39 0.94
CA ALA A 65 20.13 21.92 0.41
C ALA A 65 19.15 20.80 0.01
N ALA A 66 19.67 19.72 -0.59
CA ALA A 66 18.87 18.54 -0.93
C ALA A 66 18.35 17.80 0.32
N GLN A 67 19.16 17.65 1.35
CA GLN A 67 18.75 17.04 2.61
C GLN A 67 17.65 17.87 3.31
N LEU A 68 17.80 19.19 3.38
CA LEU A 68 16.80 20.06 3.97
C LEU A 68 15.47 20.00 3.19
N HIS A 69 15.54 20.02 1.85
CA HIS A 69 14.38 19.81 0.97
C HIS A 69 13.68 18.48 1.29
N ASN A 70 14.42 17.39 1.32
CA ASN A 70 13.92 16.04 1.57
C ASN A 70 13.30 15.89 2.97
N HIS A 71 13.82 16.58 3.98
CA HIS A 71 13.20 16.63 5.31
C HIS A 71 11.83 17.29 5.30
N VAL A 72 11.66 18.40 4.56
CA VAL A 72 10.35 19.07 4.43
C VAL A 72 9.34 18.15 3.76
N TYR A 73 9.73 17.43 2.70
CA TYR A 73 8.86 16.45 2.04
C TYR A 73 8.53 15.25 2.94
N ALA A 74 9.50 14.74 3.69
CA ALA A 74 9.25 13.68 4.69
C ALA A 74 8.23 14.11 5.76
N ALA A 75 8.23 15.38 6.16
CA ALA A 75 7.28 15.94 7.11
C ALA A 75 5.83 15.95 6.59
N MET A 76 5.60 15.88 5.26
CA MET A 76 4.25 15.77 4.70
C MET A 76 3.54 14.48 5.13
N THR A 77 4.29 13.40 5.38
CA THR A 77 3.74 12.18 6.02
C THR A 77 3.17 12.50 7.42
N GLY A 78 3.89 13.32 8.18
CA GLY A 78 3.40 13.85 9.48
C GLY A 78 2.13 14.67 9.33
N SER A 79 2.01 15.47 8.24
CA SER A 79 0.81 16.25 7.95
C SER A 79 -0.43 15.36 7.80
N LEU A 80 -0.30 14.23 7.09
CA LEU A 80 -1.41 13.29 6.94
C LEU A 80 -1.85 12.72 8.29
N VAL A 81 -0.89 12.22 9.08
CA VAL A 81 -1.19 11.62 10.40
C VAL A 81 -1.86 12.64 11.32
N LEU A 82 -1.31 13.84 11.42
CA LEU A 82 -1.84 14.89 12.29
C LEU A 82 -3.20 15.41 11.79
N ALA A 83 -3.41 15.54 10.48
CA ALA A 83 -4.70 15.92 9.93
C ALA A 83 -5.79 14.88 10.20
N VAL A 84 -5.47 13.57 10.08
CA VAL A 84 -6.39 12.47 10.44
C VAL A 84 -6.75 12.53 11.93
N LEU A 85 -5.77 12.71 12.81
CA LEU A 85 -6.00 12.82 14.25
C LEU A 85 -6.79 14.08 14.61
N ALA A 86 -6.42 15.23 14.05
CA ALA A 86 -7.13 16.50 14.26
C ALA A 86 -8.59 16.42 13.77
N GLY A 87 -8.82 15.76 12.62
CA GLY A 87 -10.15 15.51 12.07
C GLY A 87 -11.06 14.70 12.97
N ALA A 88 -10.50 13.85 13.83
CA ALA A 88 -11.27 13.16 14.89
C ALA A 88 -11.44 14.01 16.16
N VAL A 89 -10.34 14.58 16.68
CA VAL A 89 -10.27 15.19 18.01
C VAL A 89 -10.89 16.59 18.06
N ILE A 90 -10.60 17.44 17.08
CA ILE A 90 -11.07 18.84 17.08
C ILE A 90 -12.61 18.92 17.00
N PRO A 91 -13.30 18.21 16.08
CA PRO A 91 -14.76 18.20 16.07
C PRO A 91 -15.37 17.62 17.35
N MET A 92 -14.73 16.60 17.97
CA MET A 92 -15.15 16.10 19.28
C MET A 92 -15.11 17.18 20.35
N ALA A 93 -14.04 17.96 20.38
CA ALA A 93 -13.87 19.03 21.38
C ALA A 93 -14.85 20.18 21.13
N VAL A 94 -14.83 20.74 19.91
CA VAL A 94 -15.55 21.97 19.56
C VAL A 94 -17.08 21.77 19.56
N TYR A 95 -17.57 20.59 19.14
CA TYR A 95 -18.99 20.25 19.12
C TYR A 95 -19.45 19.37 20.30
N ALA A 96 -18.60 19.20 21.35
CA ALA A 96 -18.95 18.43 22.55
C ALA A 96 -20.27 18.88 23.20
N TYR A 97 -20.58 20.17 23.13
CA TYR A 97 -21.82 20.72 23.65
C TYR A 97 -23.09 20.08 23.06
N LEU A 98 -23.01 19.57 21.81
CA LEU A 98 -24.13 18.89 21.13
C LEU A 98 -24.44 17.52 21.71
N MET A 99 -23.55 16.96 22.54
CA MET A 99 -23.66 15.60 23.08
C MET A 99 -24.38 15.54 24.43
N THR A 100 -24.57 16.69 25.11
CA THR A 100 -25.24 16.76 26.41
C THR A 100 -26.47 17.67 26.36
N PRO A 101 -27.65 17.23 26.84
CA PRO A 101 -28.88 18.02 26.77
C PRO A 101 -28.79 19.38 27.44
N ARG A 102 -28.04 19.44 28.57
CA ARG A 102 -27.86 20.70 29.33
C ARG A 102 -27.06 21.73 28.53
N ALA A 103 -25.96 21.32 27.89
CA ALA A 103 -25.11 22.23 27.13
C ALA A 103 -25.80 22.67 25.82
N VAL A 104 -26.55 21.79 25.15
CA VAL A 104 -27.38 22.16 24.00
C VAL A 104 -28.39 23.24 24.33
N GLY A 105 -29.12 23.07 25.45
CA GLY A 105 -30.08 24.05 25.96
C GLY A 105 -29.43 25.42 26.18
N LEU A 106 -28.30 25.46 26.88
CA LEU A 106 -27.54 26.69 27.15
C LEU A 106 -27.07 27.37 25.85
N MET A 107 -26.47 26.62 24.94
CA MET A 107 -25.94 27.19 23.66
C MET A 107 -27.06 27.73 22.78
N HIS A 108 -28.24 27.12 22.78
CA HIS A 108 -29.38 27.58 21.97
C HIS A 108 -30.11 28.81 22.58
N THR A 109 -29.85 29.18 23.85
CA THR A 109 -30.35 30.42 24.42
C THR A 109 -29.51 31.64 24.08
N LEU A 110 -28.30 31.44 23.53
CA LEU A 110 -27.46 32.54 23.07
C LEU A 110 -28.10 33.26 21.88
N PRO A 111 -28.00 34.62 21.82
CA PRO A 111 -28.58 35.42 20.73
C PRO A 111 -27.76 35.30 19.43
N VAL A 112 -27.44 34.07 19.01
CA VAL A 112 -26.62 33.74 17.84
C VAL A 112 -27.39 32.78 16.95
N THR A 113 -27.34 32.97 15.63
CA THR A 113 -28.00 32.04 14.69
C THR A 113 -27.26 30.70 14.66
N ARG A 114 -28.01 29.61 14.42
CA ARG A 114 -27.40 28.27 14.25
C ARG A 114 -26.32 28.24 13.18
N THR A 115 -26.49 28.94 12.07
CA THR A 115 -25.48 29.05 11.02
C THR A 115 -24.21 29.70 11.53
N SER A 116 -24.32 30.81 12.26
CA SER A 116 -23.16 31.49 12.84
C SER A 116 -22.46 30.63 13.90
N GLN A 117 -23.20 29.88 14.74
CA GLN A 117 -22.61 28.93 15.69
C GLN A 117 -21.79 27.85 14.94
N PHE A 118 -22.36 27.21 13.92
CA PHE A 118 -21.71 26.17 13.17
C PHE A 118 -20.38 26.62 12.55
N PHE A 119 -20.42 27.72 11.77
CA PHE A 119 -19.21 28.22 11.11
C PHE A 119 -18.20 28.82 12.10
N THR A 120 -18.65 29.46 13.21
CA THR A 120 -17.72 29.95 14.22
C THR A 120 -16.95 28.83 14.88
N HIS A 121 -17.62 27.74 15.28
CA HIS A 121 -16.96 26.59 15.87
C HIS A 121 -16.04 25.86 14.89
N PHE A 122 -16.44 25.69 13.62
CA PHE A 122 -15.56 25.13 12.60
C PHE A 122 -14.32 26.00 12.39
N LEU A 123 -14.53 27.32 12.22
CA LEU A 123 -13.44 28.27 11.99
C LEU A 123 -12.51 28.40 13.20
N SER A 124 -13.02 28.25 14.43
CA SER A 124 -12.18 28.25 15.64
C SER A 124 -11.22 27.05 15.64
N GLY A 125 -11.71 25.85 15.28
CA GLY A 125 -10.89 24.64 15.21
C GLY A 125 -9.88 24.70 14.05
N PHE A 126 -10.34 25.02 12.84
CA PHE A 126 -9.48 25.13 11.66
C PHE A 126 -8.45 26.27 11.81
N GLY A 127 -8.89 27.46 12.26
CA GLY A 127 -8.00 28.59 12.47
C GLY A 127 -6.95 28.39 13.56
N LEU A 128 -7.23 27.56 14.58
CA LEU A 128 -6.24 27.17 15.59
C LEU A 128 -5.12 26.32 14.97
N LEU A 129 -5.48 25.37 14.10
CA LEU A 129 -4.51 24.54 13.36
C LEU A 129 -3.70 25.40 12.38
N THR A 130 -4.38 26.22 11.55
CA THR A 130 -3.71 27.13 10.60
C THR A 130 -2.73 28.06 11.30
N ALA A 131 -3.10 28.62 12.46
CA ALA A 131 -2.19 29.47 13.24
C ALA A 131 -0.96 28.68 13.74
N GLY A 132 -1.16 27.43 14.15
CA GLY A 132 -0.07 26.50 14.47
C GLY A 132 0.84 26.23 13.28
N ASN A 133 0.26 25.91 12.12
CA ASN A 133 0.99 25.62 10.88
C ASN A 133 1.81 26.84 10.41
N LEU A 134 1.25 28.05 10.48
CA LEU A 134 1.97 29.28 10.17
C LEU A 134 3.14 29.51 11.14
N LEU A 135 2.97 29.25 12.42
CA LEU A 135 4.05 29.32 13.39
C LEU A 135 5.17 28.32 13.06
N ILE A 136 4.83 27.07 12.75
CA ILE A 136 5.79 26.03 12.36
C ILE A 136 6.50 26.39 11.06
N PHE A 137 5.78 26.92 10.07
CA PHE A 137 6.37 27.44 8.83
C PHE A 137 7.45 28.48 9.12
N LEU A 138 7.17 29.46 9.96
CA LEU A 138 8.13 30.51 10.33
C LEU A 138 9.32 29.95 11.12
N LEU A 139 9.08 29.04 12.06
CA LEU A 139 10.15 28.40 12.83
C LEU A 139 11.03 27.50 11.96
N SER A 140 10.45 26.82 10.97
CA SER A 140 11.18 25.99 10.00
C SER A 140 12.05 26.84 9.08
N ALA A 141 11.50 27.97 8.59
CA ALA A 141 12.29 28.94 7.82
C ALA A 141 13.47 29.50 8.64
N LEU A 142 13.23 29.83 9.92
CA LEU A 142 14.28 30.27 10.83
C LEU A 142 15.34 29.17 11.09
N ALA A 143 14.90 27.93 11.20
CA ALA A 143 15.80 26.77 11.40
C ALA A 143 16.71 26.52 10.17
N MET A 144 16.27 26.86 8.97
CA MET A 144 17.05 26.74 7.73
C MET A 144 17.99 27.93 7.49
N MET A 145 17.78 29.10 8.12
CA MET A 145 18.64 30.29 7.90
C MET A 145 20.15 30.05 8.09
N PRO A 146 20.59 29.25 9.08
CA PRO A 146 22.03 29.01 9.26
C PRO A 146 22.71 28.32 8.07
N SER A 147 21.96 27.62 7.22
CA SER A 147 22.49 26.96 6.01
C SER A 147 22.73 27.93 4.83
N GLY A 148 22.39 29.21 4.99
CA GLY A 148 22.53 30.24 3.95
C GLY A 148 21.42 30.25 2.89
N SER A 149 20.54 29.25 2.85
CA SER A 149 19.41 29.19 1.92
C SER A 149 18.16 28.62 2.60
N VAL A 150 17.01 29.25 2.33
CA VAL A 150 15.71 28.77 2.79
C VAL A 150 14.94 28.26 1.59
N ASP A 151 14.47 27.03 1.62
CA ASP A 151 13.62 26.49 0.56
C ASP A 151 12.14 26.91 0.76
N TRP A 152 11.83 28.13 0.32
CA TRP A 152 10.47 28.70 0.42
C TRP A 152 9.44 27.89 -0.37
N ALA A 153 9.86 27.25 -1.47
CA ALA A 153 8.96 26.46 -2.31
C ALA A 153 8.52 25.19 -1.59
N ALA A 154 9.47 24.44 -1.02
CA ALA A 154 9.17 23.23 -0.26
C ALA A 154 8.34 23.53 1.00
N LEU A 155 8.70 24.57 1.77
CA LEU A 155 7.94 24.99 2.95
C LEU A 155 6.53 25.47 2.59
N GLY A 156 6.39 26.25 1.52
CA GLY A 156 5.09 26.70 1.03
C GLY A 156 4.21 25.54 0.56
N LEU A 157 4.80 24.56 -0.12
CA LEU A 157 4.10 23.35 -0.53
C LEU A 157 3.66 22.51 0.68
N TRP A 158 4.55 22.32 1.68
CA TRP A 158 4.21 21.65 2.94
C TRP A 158 3.01 22.34 3.63
N LEU A 159 3.02 23.65 3.74
CA LEU A 159 1.92 24.40 4.35
C LEU A 159 0.62 24.18 3.58
N LEU A 160 0.65 24.31 2.24
CA LEU A 160 -0.52 24.09 1.39
C LEU A 160 -1.07 22.66 1.54
N VAL A 161 -0.22 21.66 1.46
CA VAL A 161 -0.60 20.23 1.64
C VAL A 161 -1.27 20.01 2.99
N THR A 162 -0.67 20.56 4.06
CA THR A 162 -1.19 20.42 5.42
C THR A 162 -2.58 21.05 5.55
N GLU A 163 -2.78 22.28 5.06
CA GLU A 163 -4.07 22.97 5.12
C GLU A 163 -5.16 22.24 4.31
N LEU A 164 -4.83 21.71 3.12
CA LEU A 164 -5.79 20.96 2.31
C LEU A 164 -6.21 19.64 2.99
N LEU A 165 -5.26 18.92 3.61
CA LEU A 165 -5.54 17.71 4.38
C LEU A 165 -6.43 18.03 5.59
N GLU A 166 -6.08 19.05 6.37
CA GLU A 166 -6.85 19.45 7.54
C GLU A 166 -8.27 19.90 7.17
N LEU A 167 -8.41 20.66 6.09
CA LEU A 167 -9.73 21.06 5.60
C LEU A 167 -10.63 19.86 5.32
N PHE A 168 -10.11 18.83 4.64
CA PHE A 168 -10.88 17.63 4.34
C PHE A 168 -11.23 16.85 5.60
N PHE A 169 -10.22 16.46 6.40
CA PHE A 169 -10.42 15.59 7.56
C PHE A 169 -11.26 16.26 8.65
N LEU A 170 -11.07 17.55 8.87
CA LEU A 170 -11.87 18.32 9.81
C LEU A 170 -13.34 18.44 9.37
N SER A 171 -13.57 18.63 8.07
CA SER A 171 -14.93 18.68 7.50
C SER A 171 -15.64 17.34 7.64
N LEU A 172 -14.93 16.22 7.39
CA LEU A 172 -15.46 14.87 7.56
C LEU A 172 -15.80 14.60 9.04
N GLY A 173 -14.88 14.93 9.96
CA GLY A 173 -15.12 14.80 11.40
C GLY A 173 -16.28 15.67 11.89
N THR A 174 -16.42 16.88 11.36
CA THR A 174 -17.55 17.78 11.66
C THR A 174 -18.87 17.16 11.17
N LEU A 175 -18.91 16.58 9.97
CA LEU A 175 -20.09 15.86 9.47
C LEU A 175 -20.47 14.70 10.40
N CYS A 176 -19.49 13.91 10.85
CA CYS A 176 -19.70 12.83 11.81
C CYS A 176 -20.24 13.34 13.14
N ALA A 177 -19.74 14.46 13.66
CA ALA A 177 -20.23 15.10 14.88
C ALA A 177 -21.69 15.58 14.74
N MET A 178 -22.11 16.01 13.54
CA MET A 178 -23.51 16.38 13.29
C MET A 178 -24.43 15.14 13.22
N ALA A 179 -23.92 13.99 12.76
CA ALA A 179 -24.69 12.75 12.58
C ALA A 179 -24.98 12.01 13.90
N THR A 180 -24.20 12.25 14.96
CA THR A 180 -24.35 11.57 16.26
C THR A 180 -24.71 12.54 17.38
N GLY A 181 -25.27 12.05 18.47
CA GLY A 181 -25.49 12.74 19.75
C GLY A 181 -24.64 12.18 20.88
N TRP A 182 -23.71 11.27 20.60
CA TRP A 182 -22.84 10.64 21.59
C TRP A 182 -21.36 10.84 21.23
N LEU A 183 -20.58 11.36 22.19
CA LEU A 183 -19.20 11.79 21.95
C LEU A 183 -18.31 10.67 21.38
N LEU A 184 -18.40 9.46 21.97
CA LEU A 184 -17.59 8.31 21.54
C LEU A 184 -18.00 7.73 20.16
N ALA A 185 -19.20 8.07 19.66
CA ALA A 185 -19.62 7.64 18.34
C ALA A 185 -18.98 8.48 17.21
N ILE A 186 -18.45 9.67 17.51
CA ILE A 186 -17.79 10.53 16.51
C ILE A 186 -16.57 9.83 15.91
N PRO A 187 -15.55 9.40 16.68
CA PRO A 187 -14.38 8.75 16.12
C PRO A 187 -14.70 7.41 15.46
N VAL A 188 -15.72 6.68 15.91
CA VAL A 188 -16.15 5.43 15.28
C VAL A 188 -16.74 5.69 13.88
N LEU A 189 -17.67 6.65 13.76
CA LEU A 189 -18.23 7.04 12.47
C LEU A 189 -17.17 7.62 11.53
N TYR A 190 -16.26 8.41 12.06
CA TYR A 190 -15.16 9.01 11.33
C TYR A 190 -14.19 7.94 10.79
N GLY A 191 -13.76 7.01 11.62
CA GLY A 191 -12.92 5.89 11.22
C GLY A 191 -13.60 5.00 10.19
N ALA A 192 -14.91 4.70 10.40
CA ALA A 192 -15.69 3.96 9.42
C ALA A 192 -15.76 4.70 8.07
N ALA A 193 -16.04 6.01 8.06
CA ALA A 193 -16.10 6.80 6.84
C ALA A 193 -14.77 6.83 6.08
N ASN A 194 -13.63 6.75 6.78
CA ASN A 194 -12.31 6.71 6.18
C ASN A 194 -11.91 5.33 5.62
N CYS A 195 -12.35 4.22 6.23
CA CYS A 195 -11.77 2.91 5.98
C CYS A 195 -12.76 1.85 5.49
N ILE A 196 -14.08 2.09 5.55
CA ILE A 196 -15.07 1.03 5.35
C ILE A 196 -15.01 0.40 3.95
N VAL A 197 -14.75 1.20 2.91
CA VAL A 197 -14.68 0.70 1.52
C VAL A 197 -13.48 -0.21 1.36
N LEU A 198 -12.33 0.20 1.88
CA LEU A 198 -11.11 -0.61 1.88
C LEU A 198 -11.31 -1.91 2.68
N LEU A 199 -11.90 -1.81 3.87
CA LEU A 199 -12.16 -2.98 4.72
C LEU A 199 -13.05 -4.01 4.00
N VAL A 200 -14.13 -3.56 3.37
CA VAL A 200 -15.03 -4.44 2.60
C VAL A 200 -14.27 -5.06 1.42
N CYS A 201 -13.46 -4.28 0.71
CA CYS A 201 -12.66 -4.78 -0.39
C CYS A 201 -11.66 -5.85 0.09
N VAL A 202 -10.94 -5.62 1.18
CA VAL A 202 -10.00 -6.60 1.79
C VAL A 202 -10.72 -7.91 2.11
N VAL A 203 -11.91 -7.84 2.74
CA VAL A 203 -12.67 -9.04 3.09
C VAL A 203 -13.13 -9.80 1.83
N VAL A 204 -13.62 -9.08 0.81
CA VAL A 204 -14.02 -9.69 -0.46
C VAL A 204 -12.83 -10.34 -1.16
N GLN A 205 -11.70 -9.65 -1.26
CA GLN A 205 -10.49 -10.19 -1.88
C GLN A 205 -9.95 -11.40 -1.12
N PHE A 206 -10.02 -11.40 0.21
CA PHE A 206 -9.64 -12.56 1.02
C PHE A 206 -10.53 -13.77 0.74
N LEU A 207 -11.85 -13.57 0.62
CA LEU A 207 -12.79 -14.62 0.24
C LEU A 207 -12.54 -15.12 -1.18
N GLN A 208 -12.25 -14.22 -2.12
CA GLN A 208 -11.90 -14.58 -3.50
C GLN A 208 -10.62 -15.42 -3.54
N ARG A 209 -9.56 -15.01 -2.82
CA ARG A 209 -8.31 -15.77 -2.73
C ARG A 209 -8.54 -17.18 -2.17
N TRP A 210 -9.53 -17.32 -1.28
CA TRP A 210 -9.86 -18.62 -0.68
C TRP A 210 -10.69 -19.53 -1.60
N PHE A 211 -11.58 -18.94 -2.40
CA PHE A 211 -12.50 -19.73 -3.23
C PHE A 211 -12.05 -19.88 -4.68
N TYR A 212 -11.19 -19.00 -5.18
CA TYR A 212 -10.82 -18.96 -6.58
C TYR A 212 -9.40 -19.45 -6.79
N PHE A 213 -9.27 -20.44 -7.66
CA PHE A 213 -7.96 -20.97 -8.03
C PHE A 213 -7.09 -19.90 -8.69
N GLY A 214 -5.86 -19.76 -8.17
CA GLY A 214 -4.86 -18.83 -8.71
C GLY A 214 -5.17 -17.34 -8.51
N PHE A 215 -6.18 -16.98 -7.72
CA PHE A 215 -6.46 -15.57 -7.42
C PHE A 215 -5.47 -15.03 -6.39
N GLU A 216 -4.64 -14.11 -6.81
CA GLU A 216 -3.77 -13.33 -5.92
C GLU A 216 -4.16 -11.86 -5.97
N SER A 217 -4.52 -11.31 -4.81
CA SER A 217 -4.86 -9.90 -4.70
C SER A 217 -3.90 -9.20 -3.74
N THR A 218 -3.01 -8.42 -4.31
CA THR A 218 -2.13 -7.53 -3.56
C THR A 218 -2.35 -6.05 -3.92
N THR A 219 -3.11 -5.79 -4.98
CA THR A 219 -3.44 -4.43 -5.41
C THR A 219 -4.93 -4.17 -5.28
N PHE A 220 -5.26 -2.98 -4.77
CA PHE A 220 -6.64 -2.53 -4.67
C PHE A 220 -7.05 -1.83 -5.97
N PRO A 221 -8.26 -2.08 -6.49
CA PRO A 221 -8.78 -1.32 -7.64
C PRO A 221 -8.69 0.18 -7.39
N MET A 222 -8.34 0.95 -8.40
CA MET A 222 -8.19 2.40 -8.30
C MET A 222 -9.45 3.07 -7.74
N ALA A 223 -10.63 2.56 -8.10
CA ALA A 223 -11.90 3.05 -7.56
C ALA A 223 -12.01 2.89 -6.03
N VAL A 224 -11.53 1.78 -5.47
CA VAL A 224 -11.51 1.53 -4.00
C VAL A 224 -10.56 2.50 -3.32
N ILE A 225 -9.39 2.74 -3.92
CA ILE A 225 -8.41 3.72 -3.41
C ILE A 225 -9.03 5.11 -3.39
N TRP A 226 -9.70 5.55 -4.46
CA TRP A 226 -10.39 6.85 -4.52
C TRP A 226 -11.58 6.96 -3.55
N LEU A 227 -12.28 5.87 -3.25
CA LEU A 227 -13.38 5.87 -2.28
C LEU A 227 -12.91 5.75 -0.82
N THR A 228 -11.62 5.53 -0.60
CA THR A 228 -11.00 5.43 0.72
C THR A 228 -10.07 6.62 0.96
N PRO A 229 -10.55 7.69 1.62
CA PRO A 229 -9.80 8.95 1.73
C PRO A 229 -8.38 8.78 2.26
N ILE A 230 -8.23 8.02 3.35
CA ILE A 230 -6.92 7.80 3.97
C ILE A 230 -5.95 7.07 3.02
N ALA A 231 -6.43 6.10 2.24
CA ALA A 231 -5.60 5.36 1.29
C ALA A 231 -5.16 6.26 0.13
N ARG A 232 -6.08 7.02 -0.47
CA ARG A 232 -5.73 7.90 -1.60
C ARG A 232 -4.83 9.06 -1.19
N LEU A 233 -5.12 9.67 -0.05
CA LEU A 233 -4.29 10.78 0.44
C LEU A 233 -2.93 10.30 0.93
N SER A 234 -2.81 9.06 1.46
CA SER A 234 -1.50 8.49 1.78
C SER A 234 -0.65 8.26 0.52
N THR A 235 -1.22 7.72 -0.56
CA THR A 235 -0.47 7.58 -1.82
C THR A 235 -0.10 8.93 -2.43
N ALA A 236 -0.94 9.97 -2.25
CA ALA A 236 -0.70 11.30 -2.76
C ALA A 236 0.42 12.07 -2.01
N VAL A 237 0.64 11.76 -0.74
CA VAL A 237 1.56 12.51 0.14
C VAL A 237 2.78 11.70 0.55
N CYS A 238 2.62 10.38 0.81
CA CYS A 238 3.71 9.53 1.27
C CYS A 238 4.42 8.77 0.13
N GLY A 239 3.81 8.69 -1.06
CA GLY A 239 4.37 8.03 -2.24
C GLY A 239 5.29 8.93 -3.06
N TYR A 240 6.12 9.76 -2.42
CA TYR A 240 7.05 10.63 -3.12
C TYR A 240 8.01 9.83 -4.01
N ALA A 241 8.40 10.44 -5.13
CA ALA A 241 9.43 9.92 -6.01
C ALA A 241 10.76 10.65 -5.72
N ASP A 242 11.85 9.90 -5.74
CA ASP A 242 13.20 10.47 -5.67
C ASP A 242 13.66 10.73 -7.12
N VAL A 243 13.83 12.01 -7.47
CA VAL A 243 14.28 12.43 -8.80
C VAL A 243 15.73 12.87 -8.71
N LEU A 244 16.57 12.32 -9.59
CA LEU A 244 17.96 12.72 -9.72
C LEU A 244 18.03 14.06 -10.45
N VAL A 245 18.54 15.08 -9.79
CA VAL A 245 18.67 16.44 -10.35
C VAL A 245 20.14 16.84 -10.36
N PRO A 246 20.74 17.16 -11.52
CA PRO A 246 22.08 17.71 -11.58
C PRO A 246 22.07 19.14 -11.03
N ARG A 247 22.90 19.41 -10.02
CA ARG A 247 23.04 20.73 -9.39
C ARG A 247 24.53 21.05 -9.20
N GLU A 248 24.99 22.13 -9.79
CA GLU A 248 26.39 22.63 -9.65
C GLU A 248 27.49 21.57 -9.87
N GLY A 249 27.24 20.60 -10.77
CA GLY A 249 28.18 19.51 -11.09
C GLY A 249 28.07 18.27 -10.21
N GLU A 250 27.16 18.27 -9.23
CA GLU A 250 26.81 17.10 -8.41
C GLU A 250 25.42 16.57 -8.75
N GLU A 251 25.22 15.27 -8.66
CA GLU A 251 23.92 14.63 -8.79
C GLU A 251 23.31 14.45 -7.40
N VAL A 252 22.13 15.02 -7.18
CA VAL A 252 21.40 14.93 -5.90
C VAL A 252 20.00 14.37 -6.10
N TYR A 253 19.56 13.55 -5.17
CA TYR A 253 18.18 13.04 -5.14
C TYR A 253 17.28 14.02 -4.41
N LEU A 254 16.28 14.55 -5.12
CA LEU A 254 15.23 15.39 -4.56
C LEU A 254 13.91 14.65 -4.55
N ARG A 255 13.21 14.72 -3.42
CA ARG A 255 11.86 14.20 -3.27
C ARG A 255 10.86 15.13 -3.92
N VAL A 256 9.96 14.56 -4.67
CA VAL A 256 8.83 15.28 -5.29
C VAL A 256 7.53 14.55 -4.99
N LEU A 257 6.42 15.28 -4.99
CA LEU A 257 5.10 14.64 -4.90
C LEU A 257 4.86 13.76 -6.13
N PRO A 258 4.21 12.59 -5.95
CA PRO A 258 3.90 11.71 -7.06
C PRO A 258 2.96 12.38 -8.07
N GLU A 259 2.98 11.89 -9.30
CA GLU A 259 2.05 12.36 -10.34
C GLU A 259 0.60 12.27 -9.86
N GLY A 260 -0.16 13.34 -10.08
CA GLY A 260 -1.55 13.43 -9.60
C GLY A 260 -1.71 13.59 -8.09
N GLY A 261 -0.64 13.68 -7.29
CA GLY A 261 -0.71 13.90 -5.84
C GLY A 261 -1.41 15.21 -5.50
N MET A 262 -0.99 16.32 -6.10
CA MET A 262 -1.64 17.62 -5.89
C MET A 262 -3.09 17.64 -6.39
N THR A 263 -3.37 17.00 -7.52
CA THR A 263 -4.75 16.86 -8.04
C THR A 263 -5.65 16.13 -7.03
N SER A 264 -5.15 15.06 -6.42
CA SER A 264 -5.88 14.32 -5.39
C SER A 264 -6.19 15.19 -4.18
N LEU A 265 -5.21 15.96 -3.68
CA LEU A 265 -5.40 16.89 -2.56
C LEU A 265 -6.47 17.93 -2.86
N LEU A 266 -6.45 18.52 -4.05
CA LEU A 266 -7.45 19.51 -4.47
C LEU A 266 -8.85 18.90 -4.61
N VAL A 267 -8.98 17.71 -5.20
CA VAL A 267 -10.25 16.99 -5.28
C VAL A 267 -10.83 16.73 -3.89
N TYR A 268 -10.02 16.22 -2.96
CA TYR A 268 -10.47 15.97 -1.59
C TYR A 268 -10.77 17.26 -0.82
N ALA A 269 -10.06 18.35 -1.07
CA ALA A 269 -10.41 19.66 -0.48
C ALA A 269 -11.80 20.13 -0.94
N ILE A 270 -12.12 19.98 -2.24
CA ILE A 270 -13.46 20.29 -2.78
C ILE A 270 -14.51 19.38 -2.16
N VAL A 271 -14.24 18.08 -2.06
CA VAL A 271 -15.11 17.13 -1.37
C VAL A 271 -15.28 17.53 0.10
N GLY A 272 -14.21 17.95 0.78
CA GLY A 272 -14.25 18.46 2.16
C GLY A 272 -15.21 19.65 2.30
N LEU A 273 -15.15 20.62 1.39
CA LEU A 273 -16.10 21.74 1.39
C LEU A 273 -17.55 21.29 1.17
N ALA A 274 -17.78 20.29 0.31
CA ALA A 274 -19.11 19.71 0.12
C ALA A 274 -19.61 18.99 1.38
N LEU A 275 -18.72 18.23 2.07
CA LEU A 275 -19.03 17.59 3.34
C LEU A 275 -19.32 18.61 4.45
N LEU A 276 -18.58 19.72 4.49
CA LEU A 276 -18.83 20.82 5.42
C LEU A 276 -20.21 21.44 5.18
N ALA A 277 -20.57 21.70 3.91
CA ALA A 277 -21.89 22.20 3.55
C ALA A 277 -23.01 21.20 3.93
N LEU A 278 -22.80 19.90 3.73
CA LEU A 278 -23.73 18.86 4.18
C LEU A 278 -23.83 18.84 5.71
N GLY A 279 -22.72 18.97 6.43
CA GLY A 279 -22.68 19.07 7.88
C GLY A 279 -23.49 20.27 8.39
N TRP A 280 -23.36 21.43 7.72
CA TRP A 280 -24.16 22.61 8.03
C TRP A 280 -25.67 22.37 7.81
N LEU A 281 -26.07 21.73 6.71
CA LEU A 281 -27.45 21.38 6.44
C LEU A 281 -28.02 20.42 7.51
N LEU A 282 -27.25 19.41 7.90
CA LEU A 282 -27.61 18.49 8.99
C LEU A 282 -27.74 19.27 10.31
N TYR A 283 -26.79 20.14 10.64
CA TYR A 283 -26.85 20.95 11.86
C TYR A 283 -28.13 21.81 11.95
N ARG A 284 -28.54 22.42 10.83
CA ARG A 284 -29.79 23.21 10.78
C ARG A 284 -31.03 22.37 11.06
N ARG A 285 -31.03 21.10 10.62
CA ARG A 285 -32.17 20.17 10.77
C ARG A 285 -32.07 19.28 12.00
N ARG A 286 -30.98 19.37 12.76
CA ARG A 286 -30.76 18.52 13.92
C ARG A 286 -31.73 18.86 15.04
N PRO A 287 -32.49 17.85 15.57
CA PRO A 287 -33.34 18.05 16.75
C PRO A 287 -32.48 18.19 18.00
N SER A 288 -32.85 19.10 18.91
CA SER A 288 -32.14 19.33 20.16
C SER A 288 -32.17 18.10 21.07
N GLU A 289 -33.26 17.29 20.96
CA GLU A 289 -33.50 16.07 21.72
C GLU A 289 -32.56 14.91 21.35
N ALA A 290 -31.82 15.02 20.23
CA ALA A 290 -30.88 14.00 19.81
C ALA A 290 -29.58 13.95 20.66
N ALA A 291 -29.40 14.87 21.61
CA ALA A 291 -28.28 14.85 22.53
C ALA A 291 -28.29 13.57 23.39
N GLY A 292 -27.19 12.83 23.40
CA GLY A 292 -27.05 11.53 24.05
C GLY A 292 -27.50 10.31 23.22
N ASP A 293 -28.06 10.49 22.02
CA ASP A 293 -28.39 9.38 21.13
C ASP A 293 -27.17 8.95 20.31
N ALA A 294 -26.97 7.63 20.11
CA ALA A 294 -25.86 7.14 19.29
C ALA A 294 -25.92 7.69 17.86
N ILE A 295 -27.12 7.83 17.28
CA ILE A 295 -27.37 8.43 15.96
C ILE A 295 -28.49 9.46 16.06
N ALA A 296 -28.22 10.70 15.67
CA ALA A 296 -29.10 11.84 15.79
C ALA A 296 -30.34 11.76 14.85
N PHE A 297 -30.20 11.13 13.68
CA PHE A 297 -31.23 11.09 12.65
C PHE A 297 -31.87 9.70 12.55
N ARG A 298 -33.22 9.64 12.56
CA ARG A 298 -33.96 8.36 12.53
C ARG A 298 -33.69 7.58 11.24
N TRP A 299 -33.54 8.24 10.09
CA TRP A 299 -33.30 7.60 8.79
C TRP A 299 -31.88 6.97 8.69
N LEU A 300 -30.92 7.46 9.45
CA LEU A 300 -29.55 6.94 9.46
C LEU A 300 -29.41 5.67 10.35
N ARG A 301 -30.29 5.49 11.33
CA ARG A 301 -30.23 4.34 12.27
C ARG A 301 -30.27 2.97 11.57
N PRO A 302 -31.17 2.69 10.59
CA PRO A 302 -31.14 1.41 9.88
C PRO A 302 -29.85 1.23 9.06
N ILE A 303 -29.33 2.27 8.43
CA ILE A 303 -28.10 2.21 7.65
C ILE A 303 -26.94 1.77 8.54
N VAL A 304 -26.72 2.45 9.67
CA VAL A 304 -25.63 2.11 10.60
C VAL A 304 -25.79 0.67 11.13
N ARG A 305 -26.98 0.27 11.51
CA ARG A 305 -27.24 -1.08 12.03
C ARG A 305 -26.92 -2.16 11.01
N TRP A 306 -27.36 -2.02 9.76
CA TRP A 306 -27.09 -2.95 8.67
C TRP A 306 -25.59 -2.97 8.32
N THR A 307 -24.95 -1.82 8.25
CA THR A 307 -23.52 -1.73 7.99
C THR A 307 -22.71 -2.43 9.07
N VAL A 308 -23.01 -2.18 10.36
CA VAL A 308 -22.32 -2.84 11.47
C VAL A 308 -22.57 -4.36 11.46
N GLY A 309 -23.80 -4.80 11.16
CA GLY A 309 -24.13 -6.22 11.09
C GLY A 309 -23.42 -6.92 9.91
N LEU A 310 -23.44 -6.34 8.72
CA LEU A 310 -22.79 -6.90 7.53
C LEU A 310 -21.26 -6.88 7.65
N CYS A 311 -20.66 -5.74 8.00
CA CYS A 311 -19.21 -5.65 8.16
C CYS A 311 -18.70 -6.51 9.32
N GLY A 312 -19.45 -6.57 10.44
CA GLY A 312 -19.13 -7.45 11.56
C GLY A 312 -19.27 -8.93 11.19
N GLY A 313 -20.32 -9.31 10.46
CA GLY A 313 -20.51 -10.68 9.97
C GLY A 313 -19.42 -11.10 9.00
N LEU A 314 -19.20 -10.32 7.96
CA LEU A 314 -18.17 -10.62 6.95
C LEU A 314 -16.75 -10.55 7.53
N GLY A 315 -16.38 -9.44 8.20
CA GLY A 315 -15.01 -9.20 8.66
C GLY A 315 -14.67 -10.00 9.92
N LEU A 316 -15.41 -9.80 11.03
CA LEU A 316 -15.14 -10.51 12.28
C LEU A 316 -15.49 -12.00 12.19
N GLY A 317 -16.49 -12.38 11.36
CA GLY A 317 -16.82 -13.78 11.11
C GLY A 317 -15.70 -14.50 10.36
N LEU A 318 -15.10 -13.85 9.36
CA LEU A 318 -13.93 -14.35 8.66
C LEU A 318 -12.72 -14.43 9.61
N PHE A 319 -12.47 -13.39 10.39
CA PHE A 319 -11.39 -13.38 11.38
C PHE A 319 -11.55 -14.53 12.40
N LEU A 320 -12.76 -14.74 12.92
CA LEU A 320 -13.05 -15.84 13.83
C LEU A 320 -12.75 -17.21 13.20
N SER A 321 -13.17 -17.40 11.94
CA SER A 321 -12.96 -18.66 11.22
C SER A 321 -11.47 -18.93 10.96
N VAL A 322 -10.72 -17.91 10.51
CA VAL A 322 -9.32 -18.09 10.09
C VAL A 322 -8.36 -18.05 11.29
N ALA A 323 -8.46 -17.03 12.15
CA ALA A 323 -7.47 -16.79 13.20
C ALA A 323 -7.67 -17.66 14.45
N LEU A 324 -8.94 -17.97 14.81
CA LEU A 324 -9.24 -18.68 16.04
C LEU A 324 -9.57 -20.17 15.83
N LEU A 325 -10.11 -20.53 14.66
CA LEU A 325 -10.49 -21.93 14.37
C LEU A 325 -9.51 -22.65 13.42
N GLY A 326 -8.32 -22.09 13.23
CA GLY A 326 -7.23 -22.73 12.48
C GLY A 326 -7.44 -22.75 10.95
N GLY A 327 -8.09 -21.76 10.40
CA GLY A 327 -8.38 -21.67 8.98
C GLY A 327 -9.78 -22.12 8.61
N LEU A 328 -10.02 -22.36 7.33
CA LEU A 328 -11.32 -22.85 6.83
C LEU A 328 -11.36 -24.38 6.73
N VAL A 329 -10.76 -25.10 7.68
CA VAL A 329 -10.72 -26.58 7.72
C VAL A 329 -12.13 -27.17 7.67
N GLY A 330 -13.12 -26.54 8.31
CA GLY A 330 -14.54 -26.90 8.22
C GLY A 330 -15.25 -26.37 6.97
N GLY A 331 -14.52 -25.78 6.04
CA GLY A 331 -15.02 -25.29 4.76
C GLY A 331 -16.09 -24.22 4.87
N LEU A 332 -16.99 -24.18 3.88
CA LEU A 332 -18.06 -23.18 3.77
C LEU A 332 -19.00 -23.14 4.98
N VAL A 333 -19.31 -24.31 5.57
CA VAL A 333 -20.25 -24.39 6.71
C VAL A 333 -19.69 -23.68 7.93
N GLN A 334 -18.40 -23.90 8.25
CA GLN A 334 -17.71 -23.20 9.34
C GLN A 334 -17.73 -21.70 9.13
N LEU A 335 -17.38 -21.24 7.91
CA LEU A 335 -17.38 -19.82 7.57
C LEU A 335 -18.77 -19.19 7.75
N LEU A 336 -19.81 -19.79 7.20
CA LEU A 336 -21.19 -19.28 7.32
C LEU A 336 -21.69 -19.26 8.75
N LEU A 337 -21.33 -20.24 9.58
CA LEU A 337 -21.64 -20.25 11.02
C LEU A 337 -20.94 -19.08 11.73
N CYS A 338 -19.63 -18.89 11.51
CA CYS A 338 -18.87 -17.80 12.10
C CYS A 338 -19.41 -16.43 11.68
N GLN A 339 -19.71 -16.26 10.39
CA GLN A 339 -20.31 -15.02 9.86
C GLN A 339 -21.69 -14.75 10.46
N THR A 340 -22.53 -15.77 10.59
CA THR A 340 -23.85 -15.65 11.18
C THR A 340 -23.76 -15.25 12.65
N VAL A 341 -22.93 -15.92 13.44
CA VAL A 341 -22.76 -15.62 14.88
C VAL A 341 -22.25 -14.21 15.07
N MET A 342 -21.16 -13.83 14.40
CA MET A 342 -20.57 -12.49 14.55
C MET A 342 -21.45 -11.39 13.98
N GLY A 343 -22.12 -11.65 12.84
CA GLY A 343 -23.08 -10.72 12.26
C GLY A 343 -24.26 -10.43 13.17
N LEU A 344 -24.85 -11.47 13.77
CA LEU A 344 -25.94 -11.32 14.73
C LEU A 344 -25.50 -10.60 16.01
N LEU A 345 -24.33 -10.94 16.55
CA LEU A 345 -23.76 -10.24 17.72
C LEU A 345 -23.59 -8.75 17.44
N CYS A 346 -22.95 -8.39 16.32
CA CYS A 346 -22.74 -6.99 15.93
C CYS A 346 -24.05 -6.26 15.67
N PHE A 347 -25.00 -6.90 14.98
CA PHE A 347 -26.33 -6.35 14.68
C PHE A 347 -27.11 -6.05 15.94
N PHE A 348 -27.21 -7.02 16.87
CA PHE A 348 -27.95 -6.81 18.11
C PHE A 348 -27.23 -5.83 19.06
N ALA A 349 -25.90 -5.84 19.09
CA ALA A 349 -25.13 -4.82 19.83
C ALA A 349 -25.43 -3.40 19.31
N ALA A 350 -25.38 -3.21 17.99
CA ALA A 350 -25.75 -1.93 17.37
C ALA A 350 -27.20 -1.55 17.66
N GLN A 351 -28.12 -2.52 17.62
CA GLN A 351 -29.54 -2.29 17.91
C GLN A 351 -29.79 -1.90 19.38
N MET A 352 -29.09 -2.55 20.32
CA MET A 352 -29.14 -2.21 21.75
C MET A 352 -28.64 -0.78 22.01
N LEU A 353 -27.53 -0.40 21.37
CA LEU A 353 -26.99 0.95 21.46
C LEU A 353 -27.95 2.01 20.87
N LEU A 354 -28.55 1.71 19.70
CA LEU A 354 -29.46 2.62 19.01
C LEU A 354 -30.79 2.80 19.75
N GLN A 355 -31.29 1.75 20.42
CA GLN A 355 -32.57 1.79 21.15
C GLN A 355 -32.41 2.03 22.67
N LYS A 356 -31.17 2.03 23.19
CA LYS A 356 -30.85 2.13 24.60
C LYS A 356 -31.63 1.11 25.47
N SER A 357 -31.84 -0.08 24.93
CA SER A 357 -32.65 -1.14 25.54
C SER A 357 -32.10 -2.52 25.17
N PHE A 358 -32.10 -3.42 26.16
CA PHE A 358 -31.73 -4.83 25.90
C PHE A 358 -32.87 -5.68 25.33
N ARG A 359 -34.11 -5.13 25.28
CA ARG A 359 -35.31 -5.87 24.83
C ARG A 359 -35.51 -5.73 23.31
N VAL A 360 -34.47 -5.97 22.51
CA VAL A 360 -34.51 -5.76 21.04
C VAL A 360 -34.81 -7.03 20.24
N PHE A 361 -34.52 -8.21 20.78
CA PHE A 361 -34.57 -9.50 20.07
C PHE A 361 -35.94 -9.79 19.44
N ARG A 362 -37.03 -9.69 20.23
CA ARG A 362 -38.38 -10.01 19.76
C ARG A 362 -38.89 -9.06 18.66
N ARG A 363 -38.42 -7.81 18.64
CA ARG A 363 -38.86 -6.81 17.69
C ARG A 363 -38.07 -6.86 16.37
N SER A 364 -36.78 -7.27 16.41
CA SER A 364 -35.87 -7.17 15.27
C SER A 364 -35.51 -8.52 14.66
N TRP A 365 -36.21 -9.62 15.02
CA TRP A 365 -35.87 -10.97 14.54
C TRP A 365 -36.00 -11.10 13.02
N LYS A 366 -36.98 -10.43 12.39
CA LYS A 366 -37.16 -10.46 10.93
C LYS A 366 -35.98 -9.83 10.19
N GLU A 367 -35.48 -8.71 10.74
CA GLU A 367 -34.32 -8.02 10.17
C GLU A 367 -33.03 -8.80 10.43
N ALA A 368 -32.93 -9.46 11.59
CA ALA A 368 -31.81 -10.36 11.90
C ALA A 368 -31.79 -11.58 10.96
N LEU A 369 -32.96 -12.16 10.66
CA LEU A 369 -33.06 -13.23 9.65
C LEU A 369 -32.68 -12.75 8.26
N ALA A 370 -33.12 -11.55 7.87
CA ALA A 370 -32.74 -10.94 6.59
C ALA A 370 -31.23 -10.68 6.51
N LEU A 371 -30.57 -10.30 7.63
CA LEU A 371 -29.12 -10.16 7.70
C LEU A 371 -28.40 -11.50 7.47
N VAL A 372 -28.86 -12.58 8.09
CA VAL A 372 -28.29 -13.92 7.90
C VAL A 372 -28.41 -14.36 6.46
N ILE A 373 -29.58 -14.15 5.84
CA ILE A 373 -29.80 -14.44 4.42
C ILE A 373 -28.86 -13.59 3.55
N ALA A 374 -28.69 -12.30 3.85
CA ALA A 374 -27.80 -11.42 3.10
C ALA A 374 -26.32 -11.86 3.20
N LEU A 375 -25.85 -12.22 4.41
CA LEU A 375 -24.49 -12.72 4.62
C LEU A 375 -24.25 -14.02 3.83
N ALA A 376 -25.20 -14.97 3.91
CA ALA A 376 -25.11 -16.22 3.17
C ALA A 376 -25.15 -15.97 1.66
N ALA A 377 -26.03 -15.09 1.18
CA ALA A 377 -26.13 -14.75 -0.23
C ALA A 377 -24.86 -14.11 -0.78
N ILE A 378 -24.25 -13.16 -0.04
CA ILE A 378 -22.99 -12.53 -0.43
C ILE A 378 -21.87 -13.57 -0.53
N THR A 379 -21.71 -14.41 0.49
CA THR A 379 -20.66 -15.43 0.53
C THR A 379 -20.84 -16.49 -0.55
N LEU A 380 -22.08 -16.94 -0.80
CA LEU A 380 -22.39 -17.89 -1.86
C LEU A 380 -22.21 -17.27 -3.25
N CYS A 381 -22.57 -15.99 -3.44
CA CYS A 381 -22.36 -15.27 -4.69
C CYS A 381 -20.87 -15.17 -5.04
N ILE A 382 -20.01 -14.88 -4.03
CA ILE A 382 -18.55 -14.89 -4.22
C ILE A 382 -18.08 -16.31 -4.55
N ARG A 383 -18.50 -17.32 -3.79
CA ARG A 383 -18.08 -18.72 -4.03
C ARG A 383 -18.44 -19.22 -5.42
N GLN A 384 -19.63 -18.88 -5.94
CA GLN A 384 -20.09 -19.30 -7.26
C GLN A 384 -19.48 -18.50 -8.41
N ASP A 385 -18.61 -17.54 -8.08
CA ASP A 385 -18.02 -16.62 -9.06
C ASP A 385 -19.05 -16.00 -10.02
N PHE A 386 -20.13 -15.48 -9.47
CA PHE A 386 -21.24 -14.91 -10.26
C PHE A 386 -20.79 -13.83 -11.25
N PHE A 387 -19.66 -13.18 -10.98
CA PHE A 387 -19.09 -12.12 -11.81
C PHE A 387 -17.95 -12.59 -12.74
N ASP A 388 -17.70 -13.90 -12.80
CA ASP A 388 -16.65 -14.53 -13.63
C ASP A 388 -15.26 -13.89 -13.43
N VAL A 389 -14.91 -13.64 -12.17
CA VAL A 389 -13.65 -12.98 -11.78
C VAL A 389 -12.47 -13.93 -11.90
N GLN A 390 -12.69 -15.24 -11.60
CA GLN A 390 -11.65 -16.27 -11.69
C GLN A 390 -11.14 -16.43 -13.12
N ASN A 391 -12.05 -16.53 -14.09
CA ASN A 391 -11.73 -16.78 -15.50
C ASN A 391 -11.39 -15.50 -16.28
N ARG A 392 -11.42 -14.34 -15.61
CA ARG A 392 -11.19 -13.06 -16.29
C ARG A 392 -9.73 -12.89 -16.66
N ILE A 393 -9.43 -13.01 -17.95
CA ILE A 393 -8.13 -12.72 -18.56
C ILE A 393 -8.21 -11.35 -19.23
N PRO A 394 -7.31 -10.39 -18.89
CA PRO A 394 -7.32 -9.07 -19.53
C PRO A 394 -7.10 -9.19 -21.04
N GLY A 395 -7.87 -8.44 -21.84
CA GLY A 395 -7.67 -8.39 -23.28
C GLY A 395 -6.34 -7.72 -23.65
N ALA A 396 -5.68 -8.16 -24.73
CA ALA A 396 -4.38 -7.63 -25.15
C ALA A 396 -4.37 -6.10 -25.34
N SER A 397 -5.48 -5.50 -25.78
CA SER A 397 -5.60 -4.04 -25.94
C SER A 397 -5.65 -3.26 -24.64
N GLN A 398 -5.97 -3.92 -23.52
CA GLN A 398 -6.09 -3.31 -22.20
C GLN A 398 -4.80 -3.38 -21.40
N VAL A 399 -3.89 -4.30 -21.76
CA VAL A 399 -2.62 -4.52 -21.07
C VAL A 399 -1.61 -3.50 -21.56
N ASP A 400 -0.86 -2.94 -20.65
CA ASP A 400 0.29 -2.07 -20.89
C ASP A 400 1.57 -2.91 -20.84
N THR A 401 1.84 -3.56 -19.69
CA THR A 401 2.95 -4.48 -19.50
C THR A 401 2.49 -5.78 -18.86
N VAL A 402 3.21 -6.86 -19.11
CA VAL A 402 3.01 -8.15 -18.45
C VAL A 402 4.31 -8.61 -17.80
N SER A 403 4.24 -8.98 -16.53
CA SER A 403 5.34 -9.57 -15.78
C SER A 403 4.99 -11.02 -15.46
N VAL A 404 5.89 -11.92 -15.79
CA VAL A 404 5.72 -13.37 -15.64
C VAL A 404 6.88 -13.93 -14.84
N HIS A 405 6.56 -14.60 -13.74
CA HIS A 405 7.52 -15.35 -12.94
C HIS A 405 7.18 -16.84 -13.03
N LEU A 406 8.13 -17.63 -13.46
CA LEU A 406 8.02 -19.08 -13.57
C LEU A 406 8.99 -19.73 -12.58
N TYR A 407 8.49 -20.60 -11.73
CA TYR A 407 9.27 -21.36 -10.73
C TYR A 407 9.10 -22.85 -11.00
N ALA A 408 10.08 -23.45 -11.64
CA ALA A 408 10.10 -24.87 -11.99
C ALA A 408 11.45 -25.51 -11.62
N GLY A 409 11.89 -25.31 -10.37
CA GLY A 409 13.25 -25.62 -9.91
C GLY A 409 14.15 -24.39 -9.89
N ASP A 410 14.16 -23.60 -10.95
CA ASP A 410 14.79 -22.28 -11.05
C ASP A 410 13.73 -21.20 -11.22
N SER A 411 14.07 -19.95 -10.88
CA SER A 411 13.18 -18.80 -11.11
C SER A 411 13.57 -18.08 -12.40
N SER A 412 12.60 -17.86 -13.28
CA SER A 412 12.76 -16.92 -14.39
C SER A 412 11.66 -15.87 -14.35
N CYS A 413 12.06 -14.61 -14.53
CA CYS A 413 11.16 -13.46 -14.54
C CYS A 413 11.34 -12.71 -15.84
N CYS A 414 10.25 -12.32 -16.48
CA CYS A 414 10.28 -11.44 -17.64
C CYS A 414 9.17 -10.41 -17.51
N GLU A 415 9.54 -9.15 -17.65
CA GLU A 415 8.60 -8.03 -17.76
C GLU A 415 8.72 -7.44 -19.17
N THR A 416 7.62 -7.39 -19.90
CA THR A 416 7.63 -6.98 -21.30
C THR A 416 6.29 -6.41 -21.75
N ASP A 417 6.33 -5.58 -22.78
CA ASP A 417 5.18 -5.06 -23.54
C ASP A 417 5.01 -5.76 -24.90
N ASP A 418 5.87 -6.78 -25.22
CA ASP A 418 5.84 -7.49 -26.48
C ASP A 418 4.51 -8.24 -26.70
N PRO A 419 3.72 -7.91 -27.74
CA PRO A 419 2.45 -8.57 -28.02
C PRO A 419 2.56 -10.09 -28.24
N ALA A 420 3.69 -10.58 -28.79
CA ALA A 420 3.90 -12.00 -29.06
C ALA A 420 4.09 -12.80 -27.76
N VAL A 421 4.77 -12.21 -26.77
CA VAL A 421 4.90 -12.78 -25.43
C VAL A 421 3.56 -12.73 -24.72
N LEU A 422 2.87 -11.59 -24.78
CA LEU A 422 1.55 -11.43 -24.15
C LEU A 422 0.55 -12.49 -24.62
N GLU A 423 0.49 -12.78 -25.91
CA GLU A 423 -0.40 -13.81 -26.47
C GLU A 423 -0.10 -15.20 -25.87
N ARG A 424 1.19 -15.56 -25.78
CA ARG A 424 1.62 -16.84 -25.19
C ARG A 424 1.33 -16.90 -23.69
N VAL A 425 1.56 -15.81 -22.97
CA VAL A 425 1.22 -15.70 -21.54
C VAL A 425 -0.28 -15.84 -21.31
N GLN A 426 -1.11 -15.23 -22.14
CA GLN A 426 -2.56 -15.41 -22.08
C GLN A 426 -2.99 -16.84 -22.42
N ALA A 427 -2.28 -17.51 -23.33
CA ALA A 427 -2.52 -18.93 -23.61
C ALA A 427 -2.14 -19.81 -22.42
N LEU A 428 -0.99 -19.55 -21.79
CA LEU A 428 -0.55 -20.24 -20.58
C LEU A 428 -1.55 -20.01 -19.43
N HIS A 429 -2.03 -18.78 -19.26
CA HIS A 429 -3.05 -18.45 -18.25
C HIS A 429 -4.34 -19.28 -18.45
N ARG A 430 -4.82 -19.39 -19.70
CA ARG A 430 -5.99 -20.24 -20.03
C ARG A 430 -5.73 -21.71 -19.75
N ALA A 431 -4.53 -22.20 -20.11
CA ALA A 431 -4.16 -23.59 -19.87
C ALA A 431 -4.04 -23.90 -18.36
N ALA A 432 -3.49 -22.98 -17.56
CA ALA A 432 -3.41 -23.12 -16.12
C ALA A 432 -4.81 -23.19 -15.47
N LEU A 433 -5.73 -22.32 -15.88
CA LEU A 433 -7.13 -22.36 -15.44
C LEU A 433 -7.82 -23.68 -15.83
N ALA A 434 -7.57 -24.17 -17.05
CA ALA A 434 -8.18 -25.42 -17.53
C ALA A 434 -7.61 -26.66 -16.82
N GLN A 435 -6.36 -26.62 -16.36
CA GLN A 435 -5.74 -27.71 -15.61
C GLN A 435 -6.34 -27.85 -14.21
N GLY A 436 -6.63 -26.71 -13.54
CA GLY A 436 -7.22 -26.68 -12.21
C GLY A 436 -6.26 -27.09 -11.09
N GLU A 437 -6.72 -26.97 -9.84
CA GLU A 437 -5.96 -27.26 -8.62
C GLU A 437 -5.81 -28.77 -8.38
N ASP A 438 -6.83 -29.57 -8.69
CA ASP A 438 -6.86 -31.02 -8.41
C ASP A 438 -5.68 -31.79 -9.06
N MET A 439 -5.25 -31.40 -10.27
CA MET A 439 -4.08 -32.00 -10.92
C MET A 439 -2.77 -31.67 -10.21
N ALA A 440 -2.64 -30.46 -9.69
CA ALA A 440 -1.44 -30.03 -8.97
C ALA A 440 -1.29 -30.78 -7.64
N ASP A 441 -2.39 -30.99 -6.92
CA ASP A 441 -2.38 -31.68 -5.62
C ASP A 441 -2.02 -33.16 -5.73
N ASN A 442 -2.30 -33.77 -6.87
CA ASN A 442 -2.01 -35.20 -7.15
C ASN A 442 -0.67 -35.42 -7.90
N SER A 443 0.14 -34.39 -8.11
CA SER A 443 1.40 -34.46 -8.85
C SER A 443 2.60 -34.40 -7.91
N ASP A 444 3.61 -35.25 -8.15
CA ASP A 444 4.89 -35.24 -7.42
C ASP A 444 5.75 -34.03 -7.82
N ARG A 445 5.56 -33.49 -9.04
CA ARG A 445 6.27 -32.31 -9.53
C ARG A 445 5.30 -31.18 -9.77
N ARG A 446 5.57 -30.05 -9.12
CA ARG A 446 4.75 -28.83 -9.21
C ARG A 446 5.60 -27.69 -9.75
N MET A 447 4.97 -26.76 -10.45
CA MET A 447 5.57 -25.46 -10.77
C MET A 447 4.61 -24.34 -10.37
N SER A 448 5.18 -23.20 -9.97
CA SER A 448 4.43 -21.98 -9.69
C SER A 448 4.56 -21.01 -10.86
N ILE A 449 3.42 -20.45 -11.27
CA ILE A 449 3.31 -19.45 -12.33
C ILE A 449 2.67 -18.21 -11.73
N ARG A 450 3.44 -17.14 -11.58
CA ARG A 450 2.92 -15.85 -11.13
C ARG A 450 2.83 -14.90 -12.31
N LEU A 451 1.61 -14.42 -12.57
CA LEU A 451 1.29 -13.50 -13.65
C LEU A 451 0.85 -12.15 -13.08
N ARG A 452 1.43 -11.07 -13.59
CA ARG A 452 1.04 -9.71 -13.26
C ARG A 452 0.80 -8.95 -14.56
N TYR A 453 -0.46 -8.55 -14.78
CA TYR A 453 -0.84 -7.68 -15.89
C TYR A 453 -1.02 -6.27 -15.36
N GLU A 454 -0.29 -5.32 -15.89
CA GLU A 454 -0.52 -3.90 -15.67
C GLU A 454 -1.43 -3.36 -16.77
N LEU A 455 -2.54 -2.77 -16.38
CA LEU A 455 -3.53 -2.29 -17.31
C LEU A 455 -3.36 -0.78 -17.58
N LYS A 456 -3.66 -0.34 -18.78
CA LYS A 456 -3.60 1.07 -19.20
C LYS A 456 -4.45 2.03 -18.35
N ASN A 457 -5.40 1.53 -17.58
CA ASN A 457 -6.20 2.31 -16.63
C ASN A 457 -5.55 2.44 -15.24
N GLY A 458 -4.34 1.88 -15.05
CA GLY A 458 -3.61 1.86 -13.78
C GLY A 458 -4.01 0.75 -12.81
N ASP A 459 -4.96 -0.12 -13.17
CA ASP A 459 -5.27 -1.31 -12.38
C ASP A 459 -4.26 -2.43 -12.68
N THR A 460 -4.05 -3.31 -11.68
CA THR A 460 -3.18 -4.48 -11.84
C THR A 460 -3.97 -5.75 -11.57
N VAL A 461 -3.83 -6.73 -12.45
CA VAL A 461 -4.40 -8.08 -12.27
C VAL A 461 -3.27 -9.04 -11.96
N ARG A 462 -3.33 -9.71 -10.81
CA ARG A 462 -2.33 -10.71 -10.37
C ARG A 462 -2.96 -12.08 -10.24
N ARG A 463 -2.18 -13.08 -10.67
CA ARG A 463 -2.55 -14.49 -10.58
C ARG A 463 -1.32 -15.28 -10.13
N ASP A 464 -1.54 -16.25 -9.24
CA ASP A 464 -0.50 -17.17 -8.75
C ASP A 464 -1.05 -18.60 -8.83
N TYR A 465 -0.54 -19.39 -9.77
CA TYR A 465 -0.98 -20.75 -10.01
C TYR A 465 0.10 -21.73 -9.59
N THR A 466 -0.23 -22.66 -8.71
CA THR A 466 0.56 -23.88 -8.54
C THR A 466 -0.08 -24.95 -9.42
N ILE A 467 0.66 -25.44 -10.42
CA ILE A 467 0.17 -26.39 -11.42
C ILE A 467 1.08 -27.62 -11.47
N ALA A 468 0.55 -28.74 -11.97
CA ALA A 468 1.35 -29.93 -12.19
C ALA A 468 2.33 -29.73 -13.35
N CYS A 469 3.60 -30.04 -13.12
CA CYS A 469 4.67 -30.00 -14.13
C CYS A 469 4.83 -31.39 -14.75
N VAL A 470 3.86 -31.81 -15.57
CA VAL A 470 3.84 -33.14 -16.19
C VAL A 470 4.05 -32.99 -17.69
N SER A 471 5.05 -33.71 -18.23
CA SER A 471 5.32 -33.75 -19.67
C SER A 471 4.09 -34.21 -20.46
N GLY A 472 3.82 -33.53 -21.57
CA GLY A 472 2.64 -33.81 -22.42
C GLY A 472 1.39 -32.98 -22.07
N THR A 473 1.39 -32.20 -20.97
CA THR A 473 0.31 -31.25 -20.70
C THR A 473 0.50 -29.97 -21.51
N GLU A 474 -0.61 -29.28 -21.78
CA GLU A 474 -0.58 -28.00 -22.52
C GLU A 474 0.16 -26.91 -21.74
N THR A 475 0.02 -26.90 -20.41
CA THR A 475 0.75 -26.01 -19.51
C THR A 475 2.26 -26.24 -19.59
N TYR A 476 2.71 -27.50 -19.57
CA TYR A 476 4.12 -27.85 -19.73
C TYR A 476 4.67 -27.34 -21.08
N ARG A 477 3.95 -27.61 -22.18
CA ARG A 477 4.35 -27.20 -23.51
C ARG A 477 4.49 -25.68 -23.64
N LEU A 478 3.48 -24.92 -23.16
CA LEU A 478 3.48 -23.46 -23.23
C LEU A 478 4.55 -22.84 -22.32
N THR A 479 4.76 -23.36 -21.13
CA THR A 479 5.84 -22.92 -20.24
C THR A 479 7.20 -23.15 -20.87
N ASN A 480 7.41 -24.34 -21.45
CA ASN A 480 8.67 -24.66 -22.13
C ASN A 480 8.91 -23.73 -23.33
N GLN A 481 7.86 -23.38 -24.07
CA GLN A 481 7.96 -22.40 -25.16
C GLN A 481 8.32 -20.98 -24.67
N LEU A 482 7.80 -20.54 -23.53
CA LEU A 482 8.17 -19.26 -22.94
C LEU A 482 9.60 -19.25 -22.43
N LEU A 483 10.02 -20.31 -21.70
CA LEU A 483 11.39 -20.45 -21.20
C LEU A 483 12.43 -20.54 -22.32
N ASN A 484 12.05 -21.03 -23.50
CA ASN A 484 12.92 -21.03 -24.71
C ASN A 484 13.07 -19.66 -25.37
N MET A 485 12.32 -18.63 -24.95
CA MET A 485 12.49 -17.28 -25.49
C MET A 485 13.75 -16.63 -24.92
N PRO A 486 14.55 -15.92 -25.74
CA PRO A 486 15.79 -15.28 -25.28
C PRO A 486 15.61 -14.36 -24.06
N GLN A 487 14.50 -13.67 -23.97
CA GLN A 487 14.17 -12.77 -22.86
C GLN A 487 14.10 -13.53 -21.53
N PHE A 488 13.39 -14.67 -21.49
CA PHE A 488 13.30 -15.50 -20.29
C PHE A 488 14.62 -16.15 -19.91
N ARG A 489 15.38 -16.62 -20.89
CA ARG A 489 16.71 -17.19 -20.68
C ARG A 489 17.68 -16.16 -20.11
N ARG A 490 17.69 -14.94 -20.66
CA ARG A 490 18.53 -13.84 -20.16
C ARG A 490 18.20 -13.50 -18.71
N SER A 491 16.91 -13.38 -18.40
CA SER A 491 16.45 -13.09 -17.05
C SER A 491 16.81 -14.22 -16.07
N ALA A 492 16.55 -15.48 -16.43
CA ALA A 492 16.91 -16.64 -15.61
C ALA A 492 18.41 -16.71 -15.31
N MET A 493 19.25 -16.36 -16.30
CA MET A 493 20.71 -16.30 -16.14
C MET A 493 21.19 -15.04 -15.41
N GLY A 494 20.32 -14.07 -15.12
CA GLY A 494 20.66 -12.79 -14.52
C GLY A 494 21.49 -11.88 -15.44
N ILE A 495 21.36 -12.01 -16.76
CA ILE A 495 22.17 -11.27 -17.75
C ILE A 495 21.38 -10.21 -18.53
N ASP A 496 20.28 -9.71 -17.99
CA ASP A 496 19.49 -8.64 -18.63
C ASP A 496 20.32 -7.36 -18.83
N TRP A 497 21.29 -7.12 -17.95
CA TRP A 497 22.25 -6.02 -18.02
C TRP A 497 23.32 -6.19 -19.10
N LEU A 498 23.53 -7.41 -19.65
CA LEU A 498 24.64 -7.74 -20.53
C LEU A 498 24.33 -7.32 -21.97
N GLU A 499 24.64 -6.07 -22.29
CA GLU A 499 24.65 -5.53 -23.65
C GLU A 499 26.03 -5.65 -24.29
N THR A 500 26.12 -5.43 -25.61
CA THR A 500 27.38 -5.51 -26.35
C THR A 500 28.43 -4.50 -25.81
N SER A 501 27.99 -3.35 -25.36
CA SER A 501 28.82 -2.31 -24.73
C SER A 501 29.52 -2.77 -23.45
N TRP A 502 28.92 -3.70 -22.73
CA TRP A 502 29.48 -4.24 -21.49
C TRP A 502 30.68 -5.16 -21.72
N LEU A 503 30.72 -5.88 -22.84
CA LEU A 503 31.84 -6.80 -23.17
C LEU A 503 33.20 -6.07 -23.20
N ASP A 504 33.22 -4.83 -23.68
CA ASP A 504 34.44 -4.01 -23.72
C ASP A 504 34.79 -3.44 -22.31
N ALA A 505 33.82 -3.31 -21.44
CA ALA A 505 33.95 -2.78 -20.10
C ALA A 505 34.40 -3.82 -19.05
N VAL A 506 34.32 -5.12 -19.36
CA VAL A 506 34.72 -6.22 -18.48
C VAL A 506 36.20 -6.12 -18.13
N ARG A 507 36.53 -6.28 -16.84
CA ARG A 507 37.90 -6.24 -16.32
C ARG A 507 38.38 -7.57 -15.77
N SER A 508 37.57 -8.21 -14.97
CA SER A 508 37.88 -9.48 -14.30
C SER A 508 36.58 -10.12 -13.82
N GLY A 509 36.70 -11.25 -13.18
CA GLY A 509 35.59 -11.91 -12.51
C GLY A 509 36.10 -13.05 -11.64
N TYR A 510 35.20 -13.78 -11.04
CA TYR A 510 35.51 -15.05 -10.42
C TYR A 510 34.33 -16.02 -10.56
N VAL A 511 34.64 -17.31 -10.45
CA VAL A 511 33.68 -18.41 -10.36
C VAL A 511 33.87 -19.09 -9.01
N GLU A 512 32.81 -19.21 -8.26
CA GLU A 512 32.75 -19.90 -6.99
C GLU A 512 31.91 -21.18 -7.14
N ASP A 513 32.47 -22.31 -6.78
CA ASP A 513 31.72 -23.58 -6.68
C ASP A 513 31.17 -23.71 -5.23
N TYR A 514 29.90 -23.49 -5.07
CA TYR A 514 29.25 -23.55 -3.75
C TYR A 514 29.34 -24.92 -3.06
N TRP A 515 29.53 -26.00 -3.82
CA TRP A 515 29.63 -27.34 -3.24
C TRP A 515 30.98 -27.65 -2.66
N THR A 516 32.03 -27.13 -3.27
CA THR A 516 33.40 -27.37 -2.81
C THR A 516 33.98 -26.17 -2.06
N GLY A 517 33.35 -24.99 -2.11
CA GLY A 517 33.87 -23.74 -1.61
C GLY A 517 35.09 -23.22 -2.39
N ALA A 518 35.40 -23.82 -3.53
CA ALA A 518 36.54 -23.46 -4.34
C ALA A 518 36.22 -22.24 -5.21
N THR A 519 37.14 -21.28 -5.26
CA THR A 519 36.98 -20.05 -6.06
C THR A 519 38.11 -19.96 -7.10
N VAL A 520 37.78 -19.59 -8.32
CA VAL A 520 38.73 -19.36 -9.41
C VAL A 520 38.59 -17.94 -9.93
N ASP A 521 39.66 -17.18 -9.87
CA ASP A 521 39.70 -15.85 -10.44
C ASP A 521 39.81 -15.93 -11.98
N LEU A 522 39.01 -15.12 -12.66
CA LEU A 522 38.98 -15.03 -14.11
C LEU A 522 39.82 -13.83 -14.59
N THR A 523 40.70 -14.09 -15.54
CA THR A 523 41.33 -13.01 -16.29
C THR A 523 40.29 -12.25 -17.11
N ARG A 524 40.65 -11.04 -17.56
CA ARG A 524 39.78 -10.23 -18.43
C ARG A 524 39.28 -11.01 -19.63
N GLU A 525 40.17 -11.74 -20.28
CA GLU A 525 39.85 -12.54 -21.48
C GLU A 525 38.88 -13.66 -21.16
N GLN A 526 39.09 -14.39 -20.06
CA GLN A 526 38.21 -15.46 -19.59
C GLN A 526 36.82 -14.94 -19.17
N ALA A 527 36.78 -13.82 -18.44
CA ALA A 527 35.53 -13.19 -18.02
C ALA A 527 34.73 -12.67 -19.22
N THR A 528 35.41 -12.06 -20.20
CA THR A 528 34.76 -11.60 -21.44
C THR A 528 34.23 -12.77 -22.28
N GLU A 529 35.02 -13.86 -22.41
CA GLU A 529 34.58 -15.06 -23.14
C GLU A 529 33.39 -15.72 -22.44
N LEU A 530 33.39 -15.80 -21.12
CA LEU A 530 32.25 -16.31 -20.34
C LEU A 530 30.97 -15.49 -20.56
N CYS A 531 31.07 -14.16 -20.56
CA CYS A 531 29.94 -13.27 -20.91
C CYS A 531 29.45 -13.51 -22.35
N ARG A 532 30.37 -13.73 -23.30
CA ARG A 532 30.00 -14.02 -24.69
C ARG A 532 29.28 -15.37 -24.81
N LEU A 533 29.77 -16.40 -24.12
CA LEU A 533 29.12 -17.72 -24.08
C LEU A 533 27.75 -17.63 -23.41
N ALA A 534 27.58 -16.82 -22.35
CA ALA A 534 26.29 -16.56 -21.73
C ALA A 534 25.29 -15.94 -22.71
N GLN A 535 25.71 -14.96 -23.51
CA GLN A 535 24.86 -14.38 -24.57
C GLN A 535 24.50 -15.40 -25.64
N GLN A 536 25.43 -16.28 -26.00
CA GLN A 536 25.18 -17.32 -27.01
C GLN A 536 24.19 -18.36 -26.47
N ASP A 537 24.36 -18.83 -25.23
CA ASP A 537 23.45 -19.80 -24.61
C ASP A 537 22.06 -19.21 -24.42
N ALA A 538 21.95 -17.91 -24.09
CA ALA A 538 20.66 -17.23 -23.95
C ALA A 538 19.92 -17.06 -25.29
N ASN A 539 20.67 -16.83 -26.39
CA ASN A 539 20.10 -16.62 -27.72
C ASN A 539 19.92 -17.93 -28.54
N ASP A 540 20.40 -19.06 -28.03
CA ASP A 540 20.26 -20.35 -28.70
C ASP A 540 18.83 -20.88 -28.52
N VAL A 541 17.96 -20.52 -29.45
CA VAL A 541 16.56 -20.95 -29.53
C VAL A 541 16.52 -22.36 -30.10
N SER A 542 17.05 -23.36 -29.40
CA SER A 542 16.82 -24.76 -29.74
C SER A 542 15.49 -25.21 -29.11
N ASP A 543 14.74 -26.09 -29.78
CA ASP A 543 13.55 -26.78 -29.22
C ASP A 543 13.94 -27.75 -28.07
N SER A 544 14.85 -27.33 -27.22
CA SER A 544 15.28 -28.10 -26.07
C SER A 544 14.18 -28.14 -25.01
N ASP A 545 14.03 -29.26 -24.32
CA ASP A 545 13.16 -29.37 -23.17
C ASP A 545 13.83 -28.71 -21.95
N VAL A 546 13.67 -27.37 -21.86
CA VAL A 546 14.26 -26.52 -20.82
C VAL A 546 13.74 -26.91 -19.44
N LEU A 547 12.44 -27.22 -19.34
CA LEU A 547 11.84 -27.67 -18.05
C LEU A 547 12.43 -28.99 -17.57
N ALA A 548 12.66 -29.95 -18.49
CA ALA A 548 13.33 -31.20 -18.14
C ALA A 548 14.79 -30.96 -17.72
N ALA A 549 15.50 -30.08 -18.41
CA ALA A 549 16.88 -29.71 -18.08
C ALA A 549 16.98 -29.00 -16.71
N MET A 550 16.06 -28.08 -16.41
CA MET A 550 15.99 -27.39 -15.10
C MET A 550 15.69 -28.39 -13.99
N ALA A 551 14.73 -29.31 -14.20
CA ALA A 551 14.37 -30.34 -13.22
C ALA A 551 15.53 -31.32 -12.96
N ALA A 552 16.24 -31.77 -14.00
CA ALA A 552 17.39 -32.67 -13.86
C ALA A 552 18.53 -32.00 -13.08
N ASN A 553 18.80 -30.72 -13.36
CA ASN A 553 19.84 -29.95 -12.66
C ASN A 553 19.51 -29.80 -11.15
N SER A 554 18.26 -29.55 -10.81
CA SER A 554 17.79 -29.48 -9.41
C SER A 554 17.89 -30.81 -8.68
N ASP A 555 17.45 -31.91 -9.31
CA ASP A 555 17.50 -33.26 -8.74
C ASP A 555 18.95 -33.72 -8.51
N ASP A 556 19.86 -33.45 -9.45
CA ASP A 556 21.29 -33.78 -9.35
C ASP A 556 21.99 -32.95 -8.27
N ALA A 557 21.67 -31.66 -8.19
CA ALA A 557 22.19 -30.75 -7.17
C ALA A 557 21.76 -31.18 -5.77
N TYR A 558 20.49 -31.49 -5.59
CA TYR A 558 19.95 -31.95 -4.31
C TYR A 558 20.56 -33.30 -3.90
N ALA A 559 20.68 -34.25 -4.85
CA ALA A 559 21.27 -35.56 -4.59
C ALA A 559 22.77 -35.50 -4.23
N ALA A 560 23.52 -34.56 -4.81
CA ALA A 560 24.93 -34.34 -4.49
C ALA A 560 25.10 -33.66 -3.13
N ALA A 561 24.35 -32.61 -2.83
CA ALA A 561 24.40 -31.94 -1.55
C ALA A 561 23.92 -32.82 -0.37
N ALA A 562 22.93 -33.67 -0.60
CA ALA A 562 22.50 -34.65 0.41
C ALA A 562 23.54 -35.74 0.72
N LYS A 563 24.44 -36.04 -0.24
CA LYS A 563 25.55 -37.01 -0.02
C LYS A 563 26.68 -36.44 0.82
N GLU A 564 26.89 -35.12 0.78
CA GLU A 564 27.99 -34.45 1.47
C GLU A 564 27.61 -33.85 2.83
N ASP A 565 26.34 -33.98 3.25
CA ASP A 565 25.81 -33.44 4.53
C ASP A 565 26.02 -31.91 4.68
N THR A 566 26.10 -31.21 3.55
CA THR A 566 26.43 -29.76 3.47
C THR A 566 25.21 -28.85 3.39
N LEU A 567 24.01 -29.41 3.25
CA LEU A 567 22.76 -28.62 3.23
C LEU A 567 22.35 -28.20 4.65
N PRO A 568 22.12 -26.89 4.90
CA PRO A 568 21.43 -26.44 6.10
C PRO A 568 20.02 -27.06 6.14
N ALA A 569 19.57 -27.48 7.32
CA ALA A 569 18.30 -28.17 7.52
C ALA A 569 17.03 -27.40 7.09
N GLU A 570 17.17 -26.14 6.67
CA GLU A 570 16.10 -25.23 6.29
C GLU A 570 16.19 -24.73 4.81
N THR A 571 17.10 -25.26 4.00
CA THR A 571 17.24 -24.83 2.60
C THR A 571 16.19 -25.55 1.76
N GLU A 572 15.25 -24.80 1.19
CA GLU A 572 14.33 -25.33 0.17
C GLU A 572 15.17 -25.79 -1.04
N ALA A 573 14.85 -26.96 -1.60
CA ALA A 573 15.59 -27.63 -2.69
C ALA A 573 15.71 -26.79 -4.01
N TRP A 574 15.12 -25.61 -4.03
CA TRP A 574 14.96 -24.73 -5.17
C TRP A 574 16.12 -23.74 -5.38
N ASP A 575 17.00 -23.54 -4.35
CA ASP A 575 18.03 -22.49 -4.35
C ASP A 575 19.46 -23.04 -4.53
N VAL A 576 19.64 -24.29 -4.94
CA VAL A 576 20.97 -24.90 -5.02
C VAL A 576 21.57 -24.73 -6.40
N TYR A 577 22.13 -23.54 -6.65
CA TYR A 577 23.01 -23.32 -7.80
C TYR A 577 24.43 -23.78 -7.45
N ARG A 578 25.05 -24.59 -8.33
CA ARG A 578 26.41 -25.06 -8.10
C ARG A 578 27.43 -23.92 -8.21
N TYR A 579 27.27 -23.07 -9.22
CA TYR A 579 28.26 -22.02 -9.51
C TYR A 579 27.67 -20.63 -9.36
N ASN A 580 28.38 -19.79 -8.62
CA ASN A 580 28.15 -18.34 -8.57
C ASN A 580 29.26 -17.65 -9.38
N ILE A 581 28.87 -16.83 -10.34
CA ILE A 581 29.81 -16.12 -11.20
C ILE A 581 29.62 -14.63 -10.99
N VAL A 582 30.70 -13.94 -10.66
CA VAL A 582 30.68 -12.49 -10.49
C VAL A 582 31.62 -11.87 -11.51
N ILE A 583 31.12 -10.90 -12.27
CA ILE A 583 31.88 -10.16 -13.27
C ILE A 583 32.06 -8.71 -12.80
N TYR A 584 33.28 -8.24 -12.84
CA TYR A 584 33.64 -6.86 -12.57
C TYR A 584 33.85 -6.09 -13.87
N ALA A 585 33.20 -4.94 -14.00
CA ALA A 585 33.30 -4.08 -15.18
C ALA A 585 33.41 -2.61 -14.78
N MET A 586 34.00 -1.79 -15.65
CA MET A 586 33.98 -0.33 -15.48
C MET A 586 32.98 0.29 -16.46
N VAL A 587 31.84 0.73 -15.92
CA VAL A 587 30.77 1.37 -16.70
C VAL A 587 30.67 2.83 -16.25
N ASP A 588 30.74 3.76 -17.20
CA ASP A 588 30.69 5.21 -16.94
C ASP A 588 31.69 5.71 -15.87
N GLY A 589 32.90 5.10 -15.86
CA GLY A 589 33.95 5.47 -14.93
C GLY A 589 33.76 4.93 -13.50
N ARG A 590 32.79 4.06 -13.27
CA ARG A 590 32.53 3.41 -11.97
C ARG A 590 32.79 1.91 -12.05
N ASP A 591 33.37 1.36 -10.99
CA ASP A 591 33.48 -0.09 -10.84
C ASP A 591 32.13 -0.68 -10.47
N VAL A 592 31.64 -1.62 -11.26
CA VAL A 592 30.34 -2.29 -11.08
C VAL A 592 30.59 -3.79 -11.06
N SER A 593 29.96 -4.49 -10.13
CA SER A 593 29.90 -5.96 -10.12
C SER A 593 28.52 -6.46 -10.50
N ARG A 594 28.46 -7.55 -11.24
CA ARG A 594 27.22 -8.21 -11.64
C ARG A 594 27.38 -9.72 -11.53
N SER A 595 26.37 -10.38 -10.99
CA SER A 595 26.30 -11.83 -10.91
C SER A 595 25.59 -12.39 -12.15
N LEU A 596 26.00 -13.58 -12.55
CA LEU A 596 25.31 -14.38 -13.56
C LEU A 596 25.30 -15.87 -13.11
N THR A 597 24.23 -16.56 -13.48
CA THR A 597 24.00 -17.94 -13.04
C THR A 597 23.94 -18.86 -14.25
N PRO A 598 24.81 -19.89 -14.34
CA PRO A 598 24.76 -20.87 -15.42
C PRO A 598 23.63 -21.86 -15.16
N MET A 599 22.59 -21.84 -15.99
CA MET A 599 21.47 -22.77 -15.94
C MET A 599 21.82 -24.13 -16.53
N GLY A 600 21.06 -25.18 -16.22
CA GLY A 600 21.28 -26.53 -16.72
C GLY A 600 21.34 -26.67 -18.25
N TYR A 601 20.67 -25.77 -18.96
CA TYR A 601 20.70 -25.70 -20.43
C TYR A 601 21.87 -24.89 -21.01
N CYS A 602 22.69 -24.23 -20.17
CA CYS A 602 23.84 -23.43 -20.60
C CYS A 602 25.06 -24.30 -20.87
N THR A 603 24.98 -25.12 -21.90
CA THR A 603 26.00 -26.14 -22.17
C THR A 603 27.39 -25.58 -22.50
N ARG A 604 27.46 -24.42 -23.18
CA ARG A 604 28.72 -23.75 -23.51
C ARG A 604 29.39 -23.19 -22.26
N MET A 605 28.61 -22.49 -21.43
CA MET A 605 29.11 -21.95 -20.15
C MET A 605 29.59 -23.06 -19.22
N GLN A 606 28.80 -24.13 -19.06
CA GLN A 606 29.19 -25.26 -18.19
C GLN A 606 30.43 -25.97 -18.68
N SER A 607 30.59 -26.16 -20.02
CA SER A 607 31.81 -26.73 -20.61
C SER A 607 33.03 -25.84 -20.35
N PHE A 608 32.87 -24.52 -20.44
CA PHE A 608 33.92 -23.56 -20.12
C PHE A 608 34.32 -23.60 -18.65
N ILE A 609 33.34 -23.57 -17.74
CA ILE A 609 33.57 -23.63 -16.28
C ILE A 609 34.26 -24.95 -15.91
N GLY A 610 33.84 -26.06 -16.51
CA GLY A 610 34.48 -27.38 -16.30
C GLY A 610 35.94 -27.46 -16.81
N SER A 611 36.38 -26.53 -17.65
CA SER A 611 37.77 -26.40 -18.09
C SER A 611 38.66 -25.55 -17.17
N LEU A 612 38.05 -24.85 -16.17
CA LEU A 612 38.79 -24.05 -15.22
C LEU A 612 39.43 -24.94 -14.14
N ASP A 613 40.60 -24.52 -13.69
CA ASP A 613 41.35 -25.26 -12.65
C ASP A 613 41.00 -24.74 -11.25
N PHE A 614 40.11 -25.44 -10.55
CA PHE A 614 39.70 -25.13 -9.18
C PHE A 614 40.70 -25.59 -8.10
N THR A 615 41.89 -26.09 -8.49
CA THR A 615 42.89 -26.55 -7.53
C THR A 615 43.74 -25.42 -6.95
N ASN A 616 43.73 -24.23 -7.57
CA ASN A 616 44.42 -23.03 -7.06
C ASN A 616 43.46 -22.16 -6.23
N THR A 617 43.12 -22.61 -5.03
CA THR A 617 42.29 -21.84 -4.11
C THR A 617 43.03 -20.66 -3.54
N THR A 618 42.72 -19.44 -3.97
CA THR A 618 42.95 -18.24 -3.16
C THR A 618 41.89 -18.18 -2.08
N THR A 619 42.23 -18.57 -0.86
CA THR A 619 41.35 -18.32 0.30
C THR A 619 41.15 -16.81 0.39
N VAL A 620 39.95 -16.33 0.09
CA VAL A 620 39.59 -14.94 0.33
C VAL A 620 39.59 -14.74 1.85
N ASP A 621 40.57 -14.01 2.39
CA ASP A 621 40.58 -13.59 3.78
C ASP A 621 39.31 -12.75 4.06
N THR A 622 38.39 -13.31 4.80
CA THR A 622 37.13 -12.69 5.23
C THR A 622 37.33 -11.57 6.27
N GLU A 623 38.56 -11.13 6.52
CA GLU A 623 38.87 -10.10 7.52
C GLU A 623 38.93 -8.65 6.98
N ALA A 624 38.66 -8.40 5.69
CA ALA A 624 38.84 -7.05 5.10
C ALA A 624 37.51 -6.26 4.90
N VAL A 625 36.39 -6.71 5.45
CA VAL A 625 35.15 -5.92 5.46
C VAL A 625 34.50 -5.99 6.85
N SER A 626 35.09 -5.23 7.79
CA SER A 626 34.42 -4.85 9.04
C SER A 626 34.38 -3.33 9.16
#